data_f8edd88d1a27829cc0ff7a9201962aed
#
_entry.id   f8edd88d1a27829cc0ff7a9201962aed
#
_cell.length_a   1.000
_cell.length_b   1.000
_cell.length_c   1.000
_cell.angle_alpha   90.00
_cell.angle_beta   90.00
_cell.angle_gamma   90.00
#
_symmetry.space_group_name_H-M   'P 1'
#
loop_
_entity.id
_entity.type
_entity.pdbx_description
1 polymer ?
#
loop_
_entity_poly.entity_id
_entity_poly.type
_entity_poly.pdbx_seq_one_letter_code
_entity_poly.pdbx_strand_id
1 'polypeptide(L)'
;MHPLPDSWKNLYGSVLQLLNGVEEKESIAKILIEEETEESKSKLFWREDFEFDIEKWNLLQLKIKRLILGEPLQHVLGYAYFRDFKVNVNPYVLIPRPETEELVELAIKHKPQFKKAIDFCTGSACIAIALHKANKNATILASDWSDKAMQTAQENIDLNCNEEHKPQIFKHDLLGNEYLSKETDFDLIVSNPPYIHVSEAQEMHASVLDFEPTMALFAPDSDVLLFYKKLIWQAKTQLVKKGELWAEINPLFVSSLKEFALHEFPEFEHSFLEDMQGKLRFWRAIKN
;
A
#
# COMPACT_ATOMS: atom_id res chain seq x y z
N MET A 1 11.04 -25.63 21.19
CA MET A 1 12.11 -25.00 20.40
C MET A 1 12.89 -26.12 19.71
N HIS A 2 13.15 -25.95 18.43
CA HIS A 2 13.97 -26.89 17.68
C HIS A 2 15.45 -26.61 17.95
N PRO A 3 16.33 -27.64 17.93
CA PRO A 3 17.76 -27.41 18.12
C PRO A 3 18.33 -26.51 17.00
N LEU A 4 19.40 -25.79 17.31
CA LEU A 4 20.12 -24.98 16.32
C LEU A 4 20.73 -25.92 15.27
N PRO A 5 20.48 -25.69 13.96
CA PRO A 5 21.15 -26.40 12.88
C PRO A 5 22.67 -26.19 12.91
N ASP A 6 23.39 -27.11 12.34
CA ASP A 6 24.86 -27.14 12.35
C ASP A 6 25.50 -26.69 11.01
N SER A 7 24.69 -26.35 10.03
CA SER A 7 25.12 -25.91 8.72
C SER A 7 24.05 -25.09 7.98
N TRP A 8 24.45 -24.27 7.02
CA TRP A 8 23.50 -23.48 6.19
C TRP A 8 22.48 -24.35 5.45
N LYS A 9 22.91 -25.51 4.98
CA LYS A 9 22.00 -26.47 4.33
C LYS A 9 20.96 -27.00 5.31
N ASN A 10 21.37 -27.34 6.52
CA ASN A 10 20.47 -27.84 7.56
C ASN A 10 19.58 -26.73 8.10
N LEU A 11 20.05 -25.49 8.20
CA LEU A 11 19.22 -24.32 8.53
C LEU A 11 18.08 -24.17 7.52
N TYR A 12 18.38 -24.13 6.23
CA TYR A 12 17.36 -24.01 5.19
C TYR A 12 16.37 -25.18 5.21
N GLY A 13 16.88 -26.42 5.36
CA GLY A 13 16.04 -27.61 5.48
C GLY A 13 15.10 -27.57 6.69
N SER A 14 15.61 -27.10 7.84
CA SER A 14 14.81 -26.95 9.07
C SER A 14 13.74 -25.90 8.94
N VAL A 15 14.05 -24.73 8.32
CA VAL A 15 13.08 -23.68 8.05
C VAL A 15 11.97 -24.16 7.12
N LEU A 16 12.32 -24.87 6.03
CA LEU A 16 11.33 -25.47 5.12
C LEU A 16 10.43 -26.48 5.83
N GLN A 17 10.98 -27.29 6.71
CA GLN A 17 10.20 -28.26 7.49
C GLN A 17 9.25 -27.57 8.46
N LEU A 18 9.69 -26.50 9.11
CA LEU A 18 8.86 -25.71 10.02
C LEU A 18 7.74 -24.97 9.28
N LEU A 19 7.99 -24.50 8.06
CA LEU A 19 6.99 -23.84 7.20
C LEU A 19 6.06 -24.84 6.47
N ASN A 20 6.07 -26.12 6.84
CA ASN A 20 5.21 -27.07 6.18
C ASN A 20 3.73 -26.69 6.32
N GLY A 21 3.02 -26.61 5.18
CA GLY A 21 1.64 -26.14 5.10
C GLY A 21 1.49 -24.62 4.84
N VAL A 22 2.57 -23.87 4.87
CA VAL A 22 2.57 -22.45 4.44
C VAL A 22 2.77 -22.40 2.93
N GLU A 23 1.95 -21.63 2.24
CA GLU A 23 2.08 -21.39 0.79
C GLU A 23 3.42 -20.68 0.49
N GLU A 24 3.99 -20.93 -0.68
CA GLU A 24 5.27 -20.35 -1.12
C GLU A 24 6.43 -20.50 -0.13
N LYS A 25 6.42 -21.56 0.68
CA LYS A 25 7.39 -21.77 1.77
C LYS A 25 8.86 -21.66 1.34
N GLU A 26 9.21 -22.04 0.10
CA GLU A 26 10.58 -21.96 -0.44
C GLU A 26 11.03 -20.49 -0.59
N SER A 27 10.15 -19.63 -1.09
CA SER A 27 10.38 -18.20 -1.23
C SER A 27 10.46 -17.54 0.16
N ILE A 28 9.53 -17.87 1.03
CA ILE A 28 9.48 -17.37 2.42
C ILE A 28 10.72 -17.78 3.20
N ALA A 29 11.12 -19.06 3.14
CA ALA A 29 12.32 -19.55 3.82
C ALA A 29 13.58 -18.79 3.36
N LYS A 30 13.68 -18.54 2.05
CA LYS A 30 14.78 -17.74 1.50
C LYS A 30 14.79 -16.32 2.08
N ILE A 31 13.65 -15.62 2.03
CA ILE A 31 13.52 -14.24 2.52
C ILE A 31 13.86 -14.18 4.01
N LEU A 32 13.30 -15.08 4.83
CA LEU A 32 13.54 -15.08 6.27
C LEU A 32 15.03 -15.29 6.61
N ILE A 33 15.71 -16.20 5.93
CA ILE A 33 17.13 -16.46 6.16
C ILE A 33 17.99 -15.28 5.69
N GLU A 34 17.71 -14.72 4.52
CA GLU A 34 18.43 -13.56 3.99
C GLU A 34 18.25 -12.34 4.90
N GLU A 35 17.07 -12.15 5.50
CA GLU A 35 16.80 -11.08 6.45
C GLU A 35 17.59 -11.23 7.76
N GLU A 36 17.65 -12.45 8.32
CA GLU A 36 18.38 -12.71 9.57
C GLU A 36 19.89 -12.72 9.41
N THR A 37 20.38 -13.00 8.21
CA THR A 37 21.82 -13.10 7.92
C THR A 37 22.39 -11.87 7.23
N GLU A 38 21.53 -11.02 6.68
CA GLU A 38 21.89 -9.90 5.80
C GLU A 38 22.70 -10.33 4.55
N GLU A 39 22.64 -11.63 4.22
CA GLU A 39 23.37 -12.21 3.09
C GLU A 39 22.44 -13.02 2.18
N SER A 40 22.73 -13.00 0.87
CA SER A 40 21.95 -13.81 -0.08
C SER A 40 22.15 -15.30 0.14
N LYS A 41 21.08 -16.08 -0.02
CA LYS A 41 21.13 -17.56 0.08
C LYS A 41 22.24 -18.17 -0.76
N SER A 42 22.50 -17.66 -1.96
CA SER A 42 23.56 -18.15 -2.84
C SER A 42 24.95 -18.02 -2.24
N LYS A 43 25.23 -16.92 -1.51
CA LYS A 43 26.50 -16.74 -0.79
C LYS A 43 26.60 -17.69 0.40
N LEU A 44 25.52 -17.83 1.18
CA LEU A 44 25.50 -18.70 2.36
C LEU A 44 25.78 -20.16 2.01
N PHE A 45 25.27 -20.68 0.89
CA PHE A 45 25.48 -22.07 0.49
C PHE A 45 26.94 -22.41 0.11
N TRP A 46 27.77 -21.39 -0.21
CA TRP A 46 29.19 -21.57 -0.54
C TRP A 46 30.12 -21.26 0.63
N ARG A 47 29.58 -20.87 1.79
CA ARG A 47 30.37 -20.64 3.00
C ARG A 47 30.63 -21.97 3.69
N GLU A 48 31.91 -22.19 4.07
CA GLU A 48 32.35 -23.36 4.87
C GLU A 48 32.07 -23.15 6.35
N ASP A 49 32.13 -21.88 6.83
CA ASP A 49 31.82 -21.49 8.20
C ASP A 49 30.28 -21.32 8.39
N PHE A 50 29.79 -21.86 9.49
CA PHE A 50 28.42 -21.66 9.93
C PHE A 50 28.37 -20.82 11.20
N GLU A 51 28.03 -19.56 11.05
CA GLU A 51 27.92 -18.58 12.13
C GLU A 51 26.47 -18.10 12.29
N PHE A 52 25.59 -18.96 12.78
CA PHE A 52 24.21 -18.61 13.07
C PHE A 52 23.94 -18.88 14.54
N ASP A 53 23.73 -17.82 15.32
CA ASP A 53 23.60 -17.94 16.76
C ASP A 53 22.20 -18.40 17.21
N ILE A 54 22.11 -18.83 18.46
CA ILE A 54 20.86 -19.35 19.04
C ILE A 54 19.79 -18.27 19.18
N GLU A 55 20.15 -16.99 19.34
CA GLU A 55 19.18 -15.89 19.49
C GLU A 55 18.49 -15.62 18.15
N LYS A 56 19.26 -15.55 17.06
CA LYS A 56 18.74 -15.45 15.68
C LYS A 56 17.84 -16.65 15.34
N TRP A 57 18.26 -17.86 15.74
CA TRP A 57 17.45 -19.06 15.54
C TRP A 57 16.12 -18.99 16.29
N ASN A 58 16.13 -18.55 17.52
CA ASN A 58 14.90 -18.40 18.31
C ASN A 58 13.97 -17.33 17.71
N LEU A 59 14.52 -16.20 17.26
CA LEU A 59 13.75 -15.15 16.58
C LEU A 59 13.13 -15.66 15.27
N LEU A 60 13.91 -16.39 14.48
CA LEU A 60 13.43 -17.02 13.24
C LEU A 60 12.27 -17.99 13.49
N GLN A 61 12.37 -18.84 14.55
CA GLN A 61 11.27 -19.72 14.94
C GLN A 61 10.01 -18.94 15.36
N LEU A 62 10.15 -17.79 16.02
CA LEU A 62 9.01 -16.93 16.37
C LEU A 62 8.35 -16.34 15.12
N LYS A 63 9.13 -15.86 14.15
CA LYS A 63 8.63 -15.38 12.85
C LYS A 63 7.89 -16.50 12.10
N ILE A 64 8.44 -17.70 12.06
CA ILE A 64 7.80 -18.86 11.43
C ILE A 64 6.47 -19.20 12.10
N LYS A 65 6.37 -19.16 13.43
CA LYS A 65 5.12 -19.39 14.15
C LYS A 65 4.02 -18.39 13.75
N ARG A 66 4.36 -17.12 13.59
CA ARG A 66 3.42 -16.08 13.15
C ARG A 66 2.88 -16.40 11.76
N LEU A 67 3.75 -16.81 10.83
CA LEU A 67 3.37 -17.24 9.47
C LEU A 67 2.44 -18.47 9.47
N ILE A 68 2.72 -19.46 10.31
CA ILE A 68 1.87 -20.66 10.46
C ILE A 68 0.47 -20.27 10.97
N LEU A 69 0.37 -19.23 11.79
CA LEU A 69 -0.90 -18.68 12.28
C LEU A 69 -1.62 -17.81 11.23
N GLY A 70 -1.08 -17.70 10.00
CA GLY A 70 -1.69 -16.97 8.90
C GLY A 70 -1.32 -15.50 8.80
N GLU A 71 -0.41 -15.02 9.67
CA GLU A 71 0.01 -13.62 9.59
C GLU A 71 0.78 -13.34 8.30
N PRO A 72 0.50 -12.24 7.56
CA PRO A 72 1.21 -11.91 6.33
C PRO A 72 2.72 -11.77 6.54
N LEU A 73 3.51 -12.22 5.58
CA LEU A 73 4.97 -12.12 5.63
C LEU A 73 5.44 -10.69 5.90
N GLN A 74 4.82 -9.71 5.27
CA GLN A 74 5.17 -8.29 5.43
C GLN A 74 4.97 -7.81 6.88
N HIS A 75 3.91 -8.24 7.56
CA HIS A 75 3.70 -7.94 8.99
C HIS A 75 4.73 -8.66 9.87
N VAL A 76 5.12 -9.89 9.52
CA VAL A 76 6.16 -10.64 10.24
C VAL A 76 7.52 -9.97 10.11
N LEU A 77 7.83 -9.42 8.91
CA LEU A 77 9.05 -8.67 8.64
C LEU A 77 9.01 -7.24 9.18
N GLY A 78 7.80 -6.66 9.30
CA GLY A 78 7.58 -5.28 9.71
C GLY A 78 7.69 -4.26 8.57
N TYR A 79 7.91 -4.73 7.34
CA TYR A 79 8.00 -3.86 6.16
C TYR A 79 7.46 -4.53 4.89
N ALA A 80 7.16 -3.71 3.90
CA ALA A 80 6.90 -4.12 2.52
C ALA A 80 7.76 -3.31 1.55
N TYR A 81 8.00 -3.85 0.36
CA TYR A 81 8.53 -3.05 -0.74
C TYR A 81 7.39 -2.40 -1.49
N PHE A 82 7.60 -1.16 -1.91
CA PHE A 82 6.76 -0.44 -2.85
C PHE A 82 7.67 0.19 -3.90
N ARG A 83 7.55 -0.24 -5.16
CA ARG A 83 8.50 0.11 -6.22
C ARG A 83 9.93 -0.22 -5.81
N ASP A 84 10.77 0.79 -5.65
CA ASP A 84 12.21 0.67 -5.34
C ASP A 84 12.56 1.01 -3.88
N PHE A 85 11.58 1.16 -3.00
CA PHE A 85 11.82 1.53 -1.60
C PHE A 85 11.02 0.68 -0.60
N LYS A 86 11.50 0.66 0.64
CA LYS A 86 10.85 -0.02 1.75
C LYS A 86 9.92 0.94 2.50
N VAL A 87 8.77 0.44 2.92
CA VAL A 87 7.86 1.10 3.87
C VAL A 87 7.59 0.17 5.04
N ASN A 88 7.60 0.70 6.24
CA ASN A 88 7.15 0.00 7.43
C ASN A 88 5.65 -0.30 7.31
N VAL A 89 5.26 -1.51 7.68
CA VAL A 89 3.87 -1.94 7.75
C VAL A 89 3.57 -2.61 9.08
N ASN A 90 2.34 -2.47 9.53
CA ASN A 90 1.84 -3.01 10.79
C ASN A 90 0.31 -3.19 10.68
N PRO A 91 -0.38 -3.75 11.69
CA PRO A 91 -1.83 -3.98 11.64
C PRO A 91 -2.71 -2.72 11.52
N TYR A 92 -2.13 -1.53 11.40
CA TYR A 92 -2.87 -0.27 11.28
C TYR A 92 -2.85 0.34 9.89
N VAL A 93 -2.09 -0.23 8.96
CA VAL A 93 -2.00 0.21 7.57
C VAL A 93 -2.18 -0.97 6.61
N LEU A 94 -2.80 -0.70 5.47
CA LEU A 94 -2.87 -1.69 4.39
C LEU A 94 -1.46 -2.02 3.91
N ILE A 95 -1.15 -3.30 3.72
CA ILE A 95 0.08 -3.71 3.03
C ILE A 95 0.01 -3.20 1.59
N PRO A 96 0.97 -2.40 1.10
CA PRO A 96 0.97 -1.90 -0.27
C PRO A 96 0.79 -3.00 -1.32
N ARG A 97 -0.06 -2.76 -2.31
CA ARG A 97 -0.42 -3.72 -3.37
C ARG A 97 0.27 -3.38 -4.69
N PRO A 98 0.56 -4.38 -5.54
CA PRO A 98 1.13 -4.15 -6.87
C PRO A 98 0.26 -3.23 -7.75
N GLU A 99 -1.07 -3.35 -7.65
CA GLU A 99 -2.02 -2.50 -8.38
C GLU A 99 -1.87 -1.02 -7.98
N THR A 100 -1.56 -0.76 -6.72
CA THR A 100 -1.29 0.62 -6.24
C THR A 100 0.02 1.18 -6.82
N GLU A 101 1.03 0.33 -7.08
CA GLU A 101 2.24 0.74 -7.81
C GLU A 101 1.91 1.15 -9.25
N GLU A 102 1.05 0.37 -9.93
CA GLU A 102 0.57 0.70 -11.29
C GLU A 102 -0.23 2.00 -11.32
N LEU A 103 -1.13 2.22 -10.34
CA LEU A 103 -1.87 3.49 -10.18
C LEU A 103 -0.92 4.68 -10.18
N VAL A 104 0.10 4.62 -9.32
CA VAL A 104 1.08 5.71 -9.17
C VAL A 104 1.90 5.90 -10.44
N GLU A 105 2.31 4.80 -11.09
CA GLU A 105 3.06 4.87 -12.34
C GLU A 105 2.24 5.54 -13.44
N LEU A 106 0.97 5.18 -13.59
CA LEU A 106 0.05 5.79 -14.54
C LEU A 106 -0.16 7.28 -14.22
N ALA A 107 -0.39 7.64 -12.96
CA ALA A 107 -0.58 9.02 -12.56
C ALA A 107 0.66 9.89 -12.89
N ILE A 108 1.85 9.43 -12.55
CA ILE A 108 3.11 10.12 -12.85
C ILE A 108 3.34 10.23 -14.37
N LYS A 109 3.10 9.15 -15.13
CA LYS A 109 3.26 9.12 -16.58
C LYS A 109 2.36 10.14 -17.30
N HIS A 110 1.11 10.25 -16.86
CA HIS A 110 0.13 11.17 -17.46
C HIS A 110 0.30 12.63 -17.00
N LYS A 111 0.79 12.85 -15.77
CA LYS A 111 1.00 14.17 -15.19
C LYS A 111 2.44 14.33 -14.64
N PRO A 112 3.47 14.26 -15.49
CA PRO A 112 4.86 14.22 -15.01
C PRO A 112 5.36 15.55 -14.39
N GLN A 113 4.69 16.68 -14.67
CA GLN A 113 5.09 18.02 -14.19
C GLN A 113 4.08 18.61 -13.22
N PHE A 114 3.56 17.82 -12.27
CA PHE A 114 2.74 18.35 -11.19
C PHE A 114 3.59 19.15 -10.19
N LYS A 115 3.03 20.24 -9.67
CA LYS A 115 3.68 21.08 -8.66
C LYS A 115 3.11 20.86 -7.27
N LYS A 116 1.84 20.49 -7.18
CA LYS A 116 1.13 20.23 -5.94
C LYS A 116 0.26 18.99 -6.11
N ALA A 117 0.44 18.01 -5.21
CA ALA A 117 -0.34 16.79 -5.22
C ALA A 117 -0.82 16.41 -3.81
N ILE A 118 -1.88 15.61 -3.75
CA ILE A 118 -2.37 15.05 -2.50
C ILE A 118 -2.68 13.56 -2.66
N ASP A 119 -2.33 12.80 -1.61
CA ASP A 119 -2.65 11.39 -1.41
C ASP A 119 -3.72 11.30 -0.31
N PHE A 120 -4.96 10.97 -0.69
CA PHE A 120 -6.05 10.71 0.25
C PHE A 120 -6.09 9.25 0.66
N CYS A 121 -6.40 8.97 1.94
CA CYS A 121 -6.37 7.63 2.53
C CYS A 121 -4.96 7.03 2.43
N THR A 122 -3.96 7.79 2.85
CA THR A 122 -2.54 7.54 2.58
C THR A 122 -2.00 6.24 3.20
N GLY A 123 -2.60 5.73 4.28
CA GLY A 123 -2.17 4.50 4.96
C GLY A 123 -0.69 4.53 5.34
N SER A 124 0.14 3.77 4.65
CA SER A 124 1.61 3.73 4.85
C SER A 124 2.36 4.90 4.22
N ALA A 125 1.69 5.83 3.54
CA ALA A 125 2.24 6.91 2.72
C ALA A 125 3.02 6.44 1.48
N CYS A 126 2.85 5.21 1.02
CA CYS A 126 3.59 4.69 -0.13
C CYS A 126 3.33 5.50 -1.42
N ILE A 127 2.09 5.96 -1.66
CA ILE A 127 1.73 6.83 -2.79
C ILE A 127 2.41 8.19 -2.64
N ALA A 128 2.26 8.85 -1.49
CA ALA A 128 2.85 10.17 -1.24
C ALA A 128 4.37 10.18 -1.41
N ILE A 129 5.06 9.16 -0.88
CA ILE A 129 6.52 8.99 -1.02
C ILE A 129 6.90 8.78 -2.48
N ALA A 130 6.16 7.95 -3.24
CA ALA A 130 6.43 7.71 -4.65
C ALA A 130 6.23 8.98 -5.50
N LEU A 131 5.19 9.78 -5.22
CA LEU A 131 4.99 11.08 -5.86
C LEU A 131 6.14 12.05 -5.56
N HIS A 132 6.60 12.12 -4.30
CA HIS A 132 7.76 12.93 -3.92
C HIS A 132 9.04 12.50 -4.64
N LYS A 133 9.30 11.18 -4.71
CA LYS A 133 10.47 10.65 -5.43
C LYS A 133 10.43 10.97 -6.93
N ALA A 134 9.23 11.02 -7.53
CA ALA A 134 9.05 11.39 -8.94
C ALA A 134 9.26 12.90 -9.19
N ASN A 135 8.88 13.75 -8.26
CA ASN A 135 9.11 15.20 -8.35
C ASN A 135 9.43 15.79 -6.98
N LYS A 136 10.71 15.88 -6.65
CA LYS A 136 11.23 16.38 -5.37
C LYS A 136 10.92 17.85 -5.08
N ASN A 137 10.60 18.63 -6.12
CA ASN A 137 10.26 20.05 -5.99
C ASN A 137 8.75 20.30 -5.82
N ALA A 138 7.93 19.25 -5.93
CA ALA A 138 6.50 19.38 -5.75
C ALA A 138 6.14 19.41 -4.26
N THR A 139 5.11 20.16 -3.94
CA THR A 139 4.46 20.10 -2.62
C THR A 139 3.55 18.90 -2.59
N ILE A 140 3.86 17.92 -1.72
CA ILE A 140 3.05 16.71 -1.54
C ILE A 140 2.36 16.78 -0.18
N LEU A 141 1.05 16.61 -0.20
CA LEU A 141 0.24 16.43 0.99
C LEU A 141 -0.22 14.97 1.07
N ALA A 142 -0.39 14.48 2.29
CA ALA A 142 -0.92 13.14 2.56
C ALA A 142 -1.94 13.24 3.68
N SER A 143 -3.03 12.51 3.60
CA SER A 143 -4.04 12.55 4.65
C SER A 143 -4.61 11.17 4.96
N ASP A 144 -4.93 10.97 6.23
CA ASP A 144 -5.62 9.80 6.73
C ASP A 144 -6.54 10.17 7.88
N TRP A 145 -7.52 9.33 8.17
CA TRP A 145 -8.40 9.48 9.34
C TRP A 145 -7.80 8.83 10.59
N SER A 146 -7.04 7.74 10.41
CA SER A 146 -6.45 6.96 11.50
C SER A 146 -5.18 7.61 12.04
N ASP A 147 -5.17 7.97 13.33
CA ASP A 147 -3.98 8.50 13.99
C ASP A 147 -2.82 7.51 13.96
N LYS A 148 -3.10 6.20 14.03
CA LYS A 148 -2.09 5.14 13.96
C LYS A 148 -1.52 4.96 12.56
N ALA A 149 -2.37 5.07 11.53
CA ALA A 149 -1.89 5.07 10.14
C ALA A 149 -1.01 6.31 9.88
N MET A 150 -1.41 7.48 10.36
CA MET A 150 -0.61 8.71 10.23
C MET A 150 0.76 8.61 10.92
N GLN A 151 0.84 7.95 12.09
CA GLN A 151 2.12 7.69 12.74
C GLN A 151 3.03 6.83 11.85
N THR A 152 2.52 5.72 11.32
CA THR A 152 3.28 4.84 10.41
C THR A 152 3.68 5.58 9.12
N ALA A 153 2.76 6.38 8.57
CA ALA A 153 3.03 7.21 7.40
C ALA A 153 4.17 8.22 7.65
N GLN A 154 4.17 8.88 8.82
CA GLN A 154 5.23 9.81 9.19
C GLN A 154 6.59 9.13 9.32
N GLU A 155 6.64 7.96 9.97
CA GLU A 155 7.84 7.14 10.08
C GLU A 155 8.39 6.76 8.69
N ASN A 156 7.51 6.39 7.76
CA ASN A 156 7.87 6.04 6.39
C ASN A 156 8.35 7.24 5.57
N ILE A 157 7.74 8.41 5.73
CA ILE A 157 8.18 9.65 5.12
C ILE A 157 9.58 10.01 5.61
N ASP A 158 9.82 9.93 6.92
CA ASP A 158 11.12 10.25 7.51
C ASP A 158 12.22 9.25 7.09
N LEU A 159 11.86 7.97 6.90
CA LEU A 159 12.76 6.93 6.40
C LEU A 159 13.18 7.16 4.93
N ASN A 160 12.26 7.62 4.08
CA ASN A 160 12.43 7.64 2.63
C ASN A 160 12.69 9.01 2.02
N CYS A 161 12.43 10.09 2.76
CA CYS A 161 12.49 11.47 2.26
C CYS A 161 13.33 12.33 3.19
N ASN A 162 14.57 12.60 2.78
CA ASN A 162 15.54 13.39 3.57
C ASN A 162 15.69 14.85 3.10
N GLU A 163 14.80 15.30 2.20
CA GLU A 163 14.88 16.63 1.59
C GLU A 163 13.96 17.64 2.28
N GLU A 164 14.18 18.94 1.99
CA GLU A 164 13.41 20.05 2.57
C GLU A 164 11.91 20.00 2.23
N HIS A 165 11.54 19.40 1.10
CA HIS A 165 10.16 19.35 0.59
C HIS A 165 9.47 18.00 0.79
N LYS A 166 9.80 17.28 1.88
CA LYS A 166 9.17 15.99 2.16
C LYS A 166 7.64 16.11 2.31
N PRO A 167 6.89 15.02 1.99
CA PRO A 167 5.43 15.03 2.13
C PRO A 167 4.98 15.47 3.51
N GLN A 168 3.93 16.30 3.56
CA GLN A 168 3.30 16.76 4.80
C GLN A 168 2.04 15.96 5.05
N ILE A 169 1.94 15.36 6.24
CA ILE A 169 0.78 14.56 6.63
C ILE A 169 -0.14 15.34 7.58
N PHE A 170 -1.45 15.16 7.41
CA PHE A 170 -2.45 15.74 8.30
C PHE A 170 -3.69 14.86 8.41
N LYS A 171 -4.40 15.01 9.53
CA LYS A 171 -5.63 14.25 9.78
C LYS A 171 -6.77 14.82 8.95
N HIS A 172 -7.46 13.95 8.20
CA HIS A 172 -8.64 14.32 7.43
C HIS A 172 -9.58 13.12 7.29
N ASP A 173 -10.85 13.36 7.63
CA ASP A 173 -11.94 12.43 7.36
C ASP A 173 -12.51 12.73 5.96
N LEU A 174 -12.13 11.91 4.98
CA LEU A 174 -12.63 12.05 3.62
C LEU A 174 -14.16 11.88 3.54
N LEU A 175 -14.75 11.09 4.43
CA LEU A 175 -16.21 10.89 4.50
C LEU A 175 -16.92 12.02 5.28
N GLY A 176 -16.20 12.82 6.00
CA GLY A 176 -16.70 13.98 6.73
C GLY A 176 -17.35 15.04 5.81
N ASN A 177 -17.94 16.05 6.43
CA ASN A 177 -18.54 17.17 5.70
C ASN A 177 -17.57 18.33 5.49
N GLU A 178 -16.38 18.24 6.04
CA GLU A 178 -15.37 19.28 5.90
C GLU A 178 -14.56 19.04 4.62
N TYR A 179 -14.70 19.96 3.68
CA TYR A 179 -13.75 20.05 2.58
C TYR A 179 -12.45 20.63 3.10
N LEU A 180 -11.33 20.27 2.47
CA LEU A 180 -10.04 20.93 2.72
C LEU A 180 -10.11 22.39 2.22
N SER A 181 -10.86 23.22 2.91
CA SER A 181 -11.18 24.58 2.49
C SER A 181 -9.97 25.52 2.37
N LYS A 182 -8.83 25.13 2.96
CA LYS A 182 -7.59 25.90 2.95
C LYS A 182 -6.56 25.41 1.92
N GLU A 183 -6.73 24.19 1.41
CA GLU A 183 -5.79 23.56 0.49
C GLU A 183 -6.46 23.39 -0.88
N THR A 184 -6.04 24.20 -1.82
CA THR A 184 -6.54 24.22 -3.21
C THR A 184 -5.38 24.17 -4.20
N ASP A 185 -5.72 24.19 -5.48
CA ASP A 185 -4.77 24.28 -6.58
C ASP A 185 -3.85 23.07 -6.74
N PHE A 186 -4.44 21.87 -6.51
CA PHE A 186 -3.75 20.61 -6.80
C PHE A 186 -3.69 20.36 -8.32
N ASP A 187 -2.53 19.97 -8.79
CA ASP A 187 -2.37 19.40 -10.14
C ASP A 187 -2.80 17.95 -10.19
N LEU A 188 -2.66 17.24 -9.05
CA LEU A 188 -2.84 15.80 -8.96
C LEU A 188 -3.44 15.40 -7.61
N ILE A 189 -4.52 14.63 -7.66
CA ILE A 189 -5.10 13.92 -6.52
C ILE A 189 -4.95 12.44 -6.80
N VAL A 190 -4.38 11.67 -5.86
CA VAL A 190 -4.24 10.22 -5.96
C VAL A 190 -4.83 9.58 -4.71
N SER A 191 -5.48 8.44 -4.84
CA SER A 191 -6.01 7.70 -3.70
C SER A 191 -6.17 6.21 -4.00
N ASN A 192 -5.84 5.38 -3.02
CA ASN A 192 -6.35 4.01 -2.91
C ASN A 192 -7.32 3.97 -1.70
N PRO A 193 -8.59 4.36 -1.88
CA PRO A 193 -9.55 4.42 -0.78
C PRO A 193 -10.08 3.03 -0.45
N PRO A 194 -10.68 2.80 0.73
CA PRO A 194 -11.42 1.59 1.02
C PRO A 194 -12.57 1.38 0.01
N TYR A 195 -12.59 0.23 -0.66
CA TYR A 195 -13.54 -0.02 -1.76
C TYR A 195 -14.20 -1.41 -1.75
N ILE A 196 -13.82 -2.29 -0.82
CA ILE A 196 -14.35 -3.65 -0.75
C ILE A 196 -15.75 -3.60 -0.13
N HIS A 197 -16.73 -4.26 -0.74
CA HIS A 197 -18.04 -4.44 -0.13
C HIS A 197 -17.99 -5.61 0.86
N VAL A 198 -18.76 -5.54 1.94
CA VAL A 198 -18.75 -6.57 2.99
C VAL A 198 -19.09 -7.98 2.47
N SER A 199 -19.92 -8.08 1.41
CA SER A 199 -20.24 -9.37 0.80
C SER A 199 -19.04 -10.07 0.15
N GLU A 200 -17.97 -9.33 -0.20
CA GLU A 200 -16.75 -9.89 -0.78
C GLU A 200 -15.85 -10.55 0.28
N ALA A 201 -16.11 -10.30 1.57
CA ALA A 201 -15.29 -10.84 2.67
C ALA A 201 -15.17 -12.38 2.63
N GLN A 202 -16.21 -13.08 2.15
CA GLN A 202 -16.20 -14.54 2.06
C GLN A 202 -15.20 -15.08 1.01
N GLU A 203 -14.85 -14.27 0.03
CA GLU A 203 -13.92 -14.62 -1.05
C GLU A 203 -12.47 -14.16 -0.75
N MET A 204 -12.29 -13.37 0.32
CA MET A 204 -10.99 -12.84 0.70
C MET A 204 -10.17 -13.88 1.46
N HIS A 205 -8.85 -13.80 1.31
CA HIS A 205 -7.94 -14.63 2.08
C HIS A 205 -8.04 -14.30 3.58
N ALA A 206 -8.04 -15.33 4.43
CA ALA A 206 -8.19 -15.15 5.88
C ALA A 206 -7.09 -14.23 6.47
N SER A 207 -5.85 -14.29 5.94
CA SER A 207 -4.77 -13.43 6.41
C SER A 207 -5.06 -11.93 6.24
N VAL A 208 -5.81 -11.54 5.21
CA VAL A 208 -6.21 -10.14 5.00
C VAL A 208 -7.25 -9.73 6.04
N LEU A 209 -8.28 -10.58 6.24
CA LEU A 209 -9.37 -10.30 7.17
C LEU A 209 -8.93 -10.26 8.64
N ASP A 210 -7.98 -11.13 9.01
CA ASP A 210 -7.56 -11.30 10.40
C ASP A 210 -6.45 -10.32 10.81
N PHE A 211 -5.65 -9.83 9.87
CA PHE A 211 -4.44 -9.07 10.19
C PHE A 211 -4.37 -7.65 9.61
N GLU A 212 -5.15 -7.34 8.56
CA GLU A 212 -5.15 -5.98 8.00
C GLU A 212 -6.34 -5.15 8.53
N PRO A 213 -6.21 -3.81 8.60
CA PRO A 213 -7.22 -3.00 9.25
C PRO A 213 -8.52 -2.96 8.41
N THR A 214 -9.63 -3.40 8.98
CA THR A 214 -10.95 -3.44 8.32
C THR A 214 -11.37 -2.08 7.75
N MET A 215 -10.98 -1.00 8.44
CA MET A 215 -11.26 0.38 8.01
C MET A 215 -10.52 0.76 6.71
N ALA A 216 -9.39 0.13 6.39
CA ALA A 216 -8.65 0.35 5.13
C ALA A 216 -9.15 -0.55 3.98
N LEU A 217 -9.97 -1.56 4.28
CA LEU A 217 -10.48 -2.52 3.31
C LEU A 217 -11.89 -2.18 2.84
N PHE A 218 -12.81 -1.98 3.79
CA PHE A 218 -14.24 -1.96 3.49
C PHE A 218 -14.81 -0.57 3.31
N ALA A 219 -15.52 -0.38 2.18
CA ALA A 219 -16.40 0.76 1.99
C ALA A 219 -17.63 0.66 2.90
N PRO A 220 -18.32 1.78 3.22
CA PRO A 220 -19.57 1.73 3.96
C PRO A 220 -20.65 0.92 3.24
N ASP A 221 -21.32 0.00 3.95
CA ASP A 221 -22.35 -0.88 3.39
C ASP A 221 -23.54 -0.11 2.76
N SER A 222 -23.80 1.09 3.27
CA SER A 222 -24.90 1.93 2.77
C SER A 222 -24.64 2.51 1.38
N ASP A 223 -23.37 2.64 0.98
CA ASP A 223 -22.98 3.18 -0.32
C ASP A 223 -21.53 2.82 -0.65
N VAL A 224 -21.34 1.80 -1.45
CA VAL A 224 -20.01 1.32 -1.90
C VAL A 224 -19.23 2.35 -2.73
N LEU A 225 -19.92 3.35 -3.28
CA LEU A 225 -19.31 4.42 -4.05
C LEU A 225 -18.97 5.65 -3.22
N LEU A 226 -19.25 5.64 -1.91
CA LEU A 226 -19.18 6.85 -1.08
C LEU A 226 -17.80 7.52 -1.11
N PHE A 227 -16.70 6.73 -1.01
CA PHE A 227 -15.35 7.28 -1.10
C PHE A 227 -15.10 7.94 -2.46
N TYR A 228 -15.51 7.32 -3.56
CA TYR A 228 -15.35 7.88 -4.91
C TYR A 228 -16.17 9.16 -5.09
N LYS A 229 -17.39 9.21 -4.55
CA LYS A 229 -18.24 10.40 -4.54
C LYS A 229 -17.54 11.54 -3.82
N LYS A 230 -16.97 11.27 -2.65
CA LYS A 230 -16.20 12.28 -1.89
C LYS A 230 -14.93 12.72 -2.62
N LEU A 231 -14.19 11.78 -3.22
CA LEU A 231 -12.96 12.11 -3.99
C LEU A 231 -13.26 13.05 -5.16
N ILE A 232 -14.29 12.79 -5.95
CA ILE A 232 -14.61 13.66 -7.10
C ILE A 232 -15.13 15.04 -6.65
N TRP A 233 -15.83 15.11 -5.51
CA TRP A 233 -16.20 16.40 -4.91
C TRP A 233 -14.98 17.19 -4.44
N GLN A 234 -13.99 16.53 -3.81
CA GLN A 234 -12.70 17.15 -3.50
C GLN A 234 -11.99 17.62 -4.79
N ALA A 235 -11.96 16.77 -5.81
CA ALA A 235 -11.38 17.11 -7.11
C ALA A 235 -12.05 18.33 -7.76
N LYS A 236 -13.38 18.42 -7.72
CA LYS A 236 -14.15 19.55 -8.25
C LYS A 236 -13.73 20.88 -7.61
N THR A 237 -13.52 20.89 -6.30
CA THR A 237 -13.23 22.13 -5.56
C THR A 237 -11.73 22.46 -5.53
N GLN A 238 -10.87 21.47 -5.54
CA GLN A 238 -9.46 21.63 -5.21
C GLN A 238 -8.50 21.48 -6.41
N LEU A 239 -8.90 20.79 -7.49
CA LEU A 239 -8.05 20.67 -8.66
C LEU A 239 -8.00 22.00 -9.44
N VAL A 240 -6.82 22.32 -9.95
CA VAL A 240 -6.67 23.33 -11.00
C VAL A 240 -7.34 22.86 -12.29
N LYS A 241 -7.55 23.80 -13.24
CA LYS A 241 -7.93 23.44 -14.61
C LYS A 241 -6.88 22.50 -15.21
N LYS A 242 -7.33 21.39 -15.83
CA LYS A 242 -6.49 20.27 -16.30
C LYS A 242 -5.74 19.53 -15.20
N GLY A 243 -6.13 19.72 -13.95
CA GLY A 243 -5.72 18.85 -12.84
C GLY A 243 -6.40 17.47 -12.94
N GLU A 244 -5.81 16.47 -12.34
CA GLU A 244 -6.22 15.08 -12.49
C GLU A 244 -6.49 14.41 -11.13
N LEU A 245 -7.59 13.66 -11.06
CA LEU A 245 -7.87 12.69 -10.03
C LEU A 245 -7.52 11.29 -10.55
N TRP A 246 -6.80 10.51 -9.76
CA TRP A 246 -6.53 9.09 -9.98
C TRP A 246 -6.92 8.28 -8.76
N ALA A 247 -7.74 7.27 -8.94
CA ALA A 247 -8.18 6.41 -7.85
C ALA A 247 -8.13 4.93 -8.25
N GLU A 248 -7.69 4.08 -7.33
CA GLU A 248 -7.89 2.64 -7.41
C GLU A 248 -9.36 2.33 -7.17
N ILE A 249 -9.94 1.41 -7.95
CA ILE A 249 -11.39 1.14 -7.92
C ILE A 249 -11.68 -0.36 -7.84
N ASN A 250 -12.85 -0.68 -7.24
CA ASN A 250 -13.36 -2.04 -7.24
C ASN A 250 -13.95 -2.39 -8.62
N PRO A 251 -13.44 -3.45 -9.29
CA PRO A 251 -13.93 -3.88 -10.60
C PRO A 251 -15.43 -4.21 -10.63
N LEU A 252 -15.98 -4.69 -9.52
CA LEU A 252 -17.40 -5.09 -9.44
C LEU A 252 -18.36 -3.91 -9.59
N PHE A 253 -17.94 -2.71 -9.17
CA PHE A 253 -18.79 -1.53 -9.15
C PHE A 253 -18.46 -0.49 -10.23
N VAL A 254 -17.62 -0.85 -11.20
CA VAL A 254 -17.20 0.06 -12.29
C VAL A 254 -18.37 0.61 -13.08
N SER A 255 -19.38 -0.20 -13.41
CA SER A 255 -20.55 0.26 -14.17
C SER A 255 -21.32 1.34 -13.41
N SER A 256 -21.57 1.15 -12.12
CA SER A 256 -22.26 2.12 -11.28
C SER A 256 -21.42 3.39 -11.07
N LEU A 257 -20.10 3.24 -10.94
CA LEU A 257 -19.19 4.39 -10.84
C LEU A 257 -19.14 5.20 -12.14
N LYS A 258 -19.14 4.54 -13.31
CA LYS A 258 -19.21 5.20 -14.63
C LYS A 258 -20.49 6.01 -14.78
N GLU A 259 -21.63 5.39 -14.50
CA GLU A 259 -22.93 6.07 -14.56
C GLU A 259 -22.96 7.30 -13.67
N PHE A 260 -22.57 7.15 -12.40
CA PHE A 260 -22.48 8.25 -11.45
C PHE A 260 -21.54 9.36 -11.95
N ALA A 261 -20.31 9.02 -12.34
CA ALA A 261 -19.30 10.00 -12.74
C ALA A 261 -19.72 10.81 -13.97
N LEU A 262 -20.25 10.14 -15.01
CA LEU A 262 -20.68 10.79 -16.24
C LEU A 262 -21.93 11.65 -16.06
N HIS A 263 -22.84 11.26 -15.17
CA HIS A 263 -24.09 12.00 -14.93
C HIS A 263 -23.90 13.20 -14.00
N GLU A 264 -23.20 12.99 -12.87
CA GLU A 264 -23.08 14.03 -11.82
C GLU A 264 -21.89 14.98 -12.04
N PHE A 265 -20.88 14.56 -12.82
CA PHE A 265 -19.67 15.35 -13.06
C PHE A 265 -19.29 15.42 -14.56
N PRO A 266 -20.22 15.85 -15.43
CA PRO A 266 -19.99 15.92 -16.88
C PRO A 266 -18.91 16.94 -17.27
N GLU A 267 -18.52 17.84 -16.36
CA GLU A 267 -17.43 18.79 -16.55
C GLU A 267 -16.02 18.16 -16.47
N PHE A 268 -15.94 16.88 -16.04
CA PHE A 268 -14.71 16.12 -16.07
C PHE A 268 -14.64 15.20 -17.29
N GLU A 269 -13.43 14.99 -17.81
CA GLU A 269 -13.16 13.90 -18.75
C GLU A 269 -12.81 12.64 -17.94
N HIS A 270 -13.64 11.59 -18.07
CA HIS A 270 -13.47 10.35 -17.31
C HIS A 270 -12.87 9.24 -18.16
N SER A 271 -11.90 8.51 -17.59
CA SER A 271 -11.30 7.31 -18.16
C SER A 271 -11.22 6.21 -17.11
N PHE A 272 -11.44 4.97 -17.54
CA PHE A 272 -11.34 3.77 -16.69
C PHE A 272 -10.35 2.82 -17.35
N LEU A 273 -9.27 2.51 -16.65
CA LEU A 273 -8.14 1.78 -17.19
C LEU A 273 -8.02 0.41 -16.52
N GLU A 274 -7.49 -0.53 -17.27
CA GLU A 274 -7.20 -1.88 -16.79
C GLU A 274 -5.83 -1.94 -16.12
N ASP A 275 -5.72 -2.84 -15.13
CA ASP A 275 -4.44 -3.27 -14.56
C ASP A 275 -3.73 -4.26 -15.51
N MET A 276 -2.50 -4.67 -15.16
CA MET A 276 -1.74 -5.66 -15.94
C MET A 276 -2.42 -7.03 -16.05
N GLN A 277 -3.45 -7.30 -15.22
CA GLN A 277 -4.24 -8.53 -15.30
C GLN A 277 -5.49 -8.38 -16.17
N GLY A 278 -5.71 -7.20 -16.78
CA GLY A 278 -6.87 -6.90 -17.65
C GLY A 278 -8.17 -6.61 -16.90
N LYS A 279 -8.10 -6.24 -15.61
CA LYS A 279 -9.28 -5.84 -14.83
C LYS A 279 -9.34 -4.32 -14.76
N LEU A 280 -10.53 -3.74 -14.96
CA LEU A 280 -10.74 -2.30 -14.76
C LEU A 280 -10.47 -1.95 -13.29
N ARG A 281 -9.33 -1.31 -13.05
CA ARG A 281 -8.79 -1.07 -11.70
C ARG A 281 -8.55 0.40 -11.38
N PHE A 282 -8.48 1.27 -12.40
CA PHE A 282 -8.12 2.66 -12.20
C PHE A 282 -9.15 3.59 -12.80
N TRP A 283 -9.54 4.61 -12.05
CA TRP A 283 -10.36 5.71 -12.50
C TRP A 283 -9.52 6.98 -12.56
N ARG A 284 -9.52 7.59 -13.75
CA ARG A 284 -8.94 8.91 -14.00
C ARG A 284 -10.05 9.90 -14.32
N ALA A 285 -10.01 11.09 -13.69
CA ALA A 285 -10.89 12.20 -14.01
C ALA A 285 -10.08 13.48 -14.19
N ILE A 286 -10.22 14.15 -15.34
CA ILE A 286 -9.51 15.39 -15.68
C ILE A 286 -10.48 16.55 -15.58
N LYS A 287 -10.16 17.58 -14.80
CA LYS A 287 -10.98 18.79 -14.67
C LYS A 287 -10.81 19.69 -15.91
N ASN A 288 -11.88 19.97 -16.65
CA ASN A 288 -11.87 20.82 -17.85
C ASN A 288 -11.75 22.32 -17.55
#